data_93dbecea1839925455a0e28a52a0d54f
#
_entry.id   93dbecea1839925455a0e28a52a0d54f
#
_cell.length_a   1.000
_cell.length_b   1.000
_cell.length_c   1.000
_cell.angle_alpha   90.00
_cell.angle_beta   90.00
_cell.angle_gamma   90.00
#
_symmetry.space_group_name_H-M   'P 1'
#
loop_
_entity.id
_entity.type
_entity.pdbx_description
1 polymer ?
#
loop_
_entity_poly.entity_id
_entity_poly.type
_entity_poly.pdbx_seq_one_letter_code
_entity_poly.pdbx_strand_id
1 'polypeptide(L)'
;MKNFKIIFVILMILFKTGNVLSKESIFIVNNIKVDKDSFKNKEDLINIAFKKGFLKLNNKILLEEDFIKIKDTNIRNIKNLVSHYQIVKNDDEKMNEISLINLFFKRDKMYDFYSKNNIRYSDVSVKIVKILPVLIKE
;
A
#
# COMPACT_ATOMS: atom_id res chain seq x y z
N MET A 1 2.35 -10.41 49.24
CA MET A 1 1.36 -10.92 48.25
C MET A 1 0.38 -9.85 47.74
N LYS A 2 0.15 -8.73 48.43
CA LYS A 2 -0.80 -7.68 48.00
C LYS A 2 -0.27 -6.89 46.77
N ASN A 3 1.03 -6.64 46.70
CA ASN A 3 1.68 -5.90 45.60
C ASN A 3 1.76 -6.68 44.29
N PHE A 4 1.77 -8.02 44.34
CA PHE A 4 1.84 -8.86 43.16
C PHE A 4 0.53 -8.78 42.32
N LYS A 5 -0.62 -8.67 43.01
CA LYS A 5 -1.93 -8.48 42.34
C LYS A 5 -2.02 -7.15 41.61
N ILE A 6 -1.44 -6.08 42.16
CA ILE A 6 -1.44 -4.75 41.57
C ILE A 6 -0.55 -4.73 40.32
N ILE A 7 0.63 -5.34 40.38
CA ILE A 7 1.55 -5.47 39.25
C ILE A 7 0.90 -6.25 38.10
N PHE A 8 0.17 -7.34 38.42
CA PHE A 8 -0.53 -8.14 37.42
C PHE A 8 -1.66 -7.38 36.73
N VAL A 9 -2.42 -6.55 37.49
CA VAL A 9 -3.48 -5.70 36.93
C VAL A 9 -2.88 -4.62 36.01
N ILE A 10 -1.78 -3.98 36.40
CA ILE A 10 -1.09 -2.99 35.58
C ILE A 10 -0.57 -3.64 34.29
N LEU A 11 0.00 -4.83 34.37
CA LEU A 11 0.47 -5.60 33.21
C LEU A 11 -0.69 -5.94 32.24
N MET A 12 -1.85 -6.35 32.79
CA MET A 12 -3.06 -6.62 31.97
C MET A 12 -3.60 -5.37 31.28
N ILE A 13 -3.50 -4.19 31.90
CA ILE A 13 -3.92 -2.93 31.30
C ILE A 13 -2.97 -2.55 30.14
N LEU A 14 -1.66 -2.76 30.33
CA LEU A 14 -0.66 -2.52 29.28
C LEU A 14 -0.86 -3.42 28.05
N PHE A 15 -1.29 -4.66 28.23
CA PHE A 15 -1.59 -5.55 27.11
C PHE A 15 -2.91 -5.22 26.38
N LYS A 16 -3.82 -4.49 27.01
CA LYS A 16 -5.09 -4.07 26.37
C LYS A 16 -4.96 -2.80 25.53
N THR A 17 -3.88 -2.04 25.63
CA THR A 17 -3.63 -0.83 24.81
C THR A 17 -3.06 -1.12 23.44
N GLY A 18 -2.99 -2.39 23.04
CA GLY A 18 -2.41 -2.85 21.77
C GLY A 18 -3.25 -2.64 20.52
N ASN A 19 -4.34 -1.89 20.56
CA ASN A 19 -4.95 -1.36 19.34
C ASN A 19 -4.21 -0.09 18.87
N VAL A 20 -2.93 -0.25 18.54
CA VAL A 20 -2.31 0.63 17.59
C VAL A 20 -3.11 0.41 16.31
N LEU A 21 -4.07 1.31 16.04
CA LEU A 21 -4.67 1.46 14.73
C LEU A 21 -3.50 1.69 13.77
N SER A 22 -3.01 0.61 13.21
CA SER A 22 -2.10 0.62 12.08
C SER A 22 -2.87 1.35 10.99
N LYS A 23 -2.63 2.65 10.88
CA LYS A 23 -3.16 3.48 9.81
C LYS A 23 -2.63 2.81 8.55
N GLU A 24 -3.51 2.10 7.81
CA GLU A 24 -3.12 1.41 6.60
C GLU A 24 -2.31 2.40 5.77
N SER A 25 -1.04 2.09 5.57
CA SER A 25 -0.20 2.99 4.81
C SER A 25 -0.71 2.98 3.38
N ILE A 26 -1.09 4.14 2.86
CA ILE A 26 -1.49 4.28 1.45
C ILE A 26 -0.42 3.76 0.50
N PHE A 27 0.82 3.67 0.96
CA PHE A 27 1.97 3.18 0.21
C PHE A 27 2.15 1.65 0.25
N ILE A 28 1.09 0.92 0.63
CA ILE A 28 1.04 -0.54 0.55
C ILE A 28 0.11 -0.93 -0.60
N VAL A 29 0.58 -1.81 -1.48
CA VAL A 29 -0.22 -2.36 -2.57
C VAL A 29 -0.27 -3.87 -2.43
N ASN A 30 -1.44 -4.37 -2.06
CA ASN A 30 -1.66 -5.78 -1.85
C ASN A 30 -2.19 -6.47 -3.12
N ASN A 31 -1.95 -7.80 -3.19
CA ASN A 31 -2.52 -8.70 -4.18
C ASN A 31 -2.28 -8.26 -5.64
N ILE A 32 -1.03 -7.93 -5.95
CA ILE A 32 -0.63 -7.66 -7.34
C ILE A 32 -0.52 -9.00 -8.05
N LYS A 33 -1.36 -9.18 -9.06
CA LYS A 33 -1.42 -10.40 -9.87
C LYS A 33 -0.40 -10.33 -11.01
N VAL A 34 0.43 -11.36 -11.12
CA VAL A 34 1.35 -11.56 -12.23
C VAL A 34 1.16 -12.97 -12.75
N ASP A 35 0.79 -13.08 -14.04
CA ASP A 35 0.55 -14.35 -14.69
C ASP A 35 1.89 -15.06 -14.93
N LYS A 36 1.96 -16.38 -14.75
CA LYS A 36 3.20 -17.14 -14.87
C LYS A 36 3.80 -17.09 -16.27
N ASP A 37 2.97 -17.02 -17.29
CA ASP A 37 3.41 -16.93 -18.67
C ASP A 37 4.06 -15.57 -19.02
N SER A 38 3.88 -14.57 -18.16
CA SER A 38 4.39 -13.21 -18.40
C SER A 38 5.83 -12.99 -17.96
N PHE A 39 6.47 -13.97 -17.33
CA PHE A 39 7.86 -13.85 -16.86
C PHE A 39 8.65 -15.15 -17.06
N LYS A 40 9.97 -15.03 -17.31
CA LYS A 40 10.87 -16.18 -17.54
C LYS A 40 11.64 -16.56 -16.27
N ASN A 41 11.85 -15.62 -15.40
CA ASN A 41 12.63 -15.80 -14.17
C ASN A 41 12.09 -14.92 -13.03
N LYS A 42 12.65 -15.12 -11.84
CA LYS A 42 12.22 -14.39 -10.64
C LYS A 42 12.44 -12.87 -10.76
N GLU A 43 13.47 -12.44 -11.47
CA GLU A 43 13.75 -11.02 -11.64
C GLU A 43 12.69 -10.36 -12.51
N ASP A 44 12.29 -11.00 -13.60
CA ASP A 44 11.21 -10.53 -14.48
C ASP A 44 9.90 -10.43 -13.72
N LEU A 45 9.56 -11.46 -12.93
CA LEU A 45 8.38 -11.47 -12.05
C LEU A 45 8.37 -10.23 -11.14
N ILE A 46 9.49 -9.96 -10.45
CA ILE A 46 9.62 -8.83 -9.54
C ILE A 46 9.50 -7.50 -10.30
N ASN A 47 10.13 -7.38 -11.46
CA ASN A 47 10.08 -6.17 -12.28
C ASN A 47 8.66 -5.85 -12.75
N ILE A 48 7.94 -6.87 -13.22
CA ILE A 48 6.52 -6.74 -13.63
C ILE A 48 5.66 -6.34 -12.43
N ALA A 49 5.84 -7.02 -11.28
CA ALA A 49 5.09 -6.71 -10.06
C ALA A 49 5.33 -5.27 -9.59
N PHE A 50 6.58 -4.81 -9.61
CA PHE A 50 6.96 -3.46 -9.22
C PHE A 50 6.32 -2.41 -10.13
N LYS A 51 6.35 -2.63 -11.45
CA LYS A 51 5.72 -1.73 -12.41
C LYS A 51 4.20 -1.70 -12.22
N LYS A 52 3.55 -2.87 -12.14
CA LYS A 52 2.10 -2.98 -11.89
C LYS A 52 1.70 -2.32 -10.56
N GLY A 53 2.45 -2.56 -9.49
CA GLY A 53 2.18 -2.00 -8.18
C GLY A 53 2.38 -0.49 -8.11
N PHE A 54 3.43 0.02 -8.74
CA PHE A 54 3.67 1.45 -8.87
C PHE A 54 2.52 2.15 -9.60
N LEU A 55 2.09 1.61 -10.74
CA LEU A 55 0.96 2.15 -11.49
C LEU A 55 -0.35 2.08 -10.70
N LYS A 56 -0.62 0.94 -10.03
CA LYS A 56 -1.83 0.75 -9.22
C LYS A 56 -1.89 1.73 -8.05
N LEU A 57 -0.77 1.97 -7.36
CA LEU A 57 -0.68 2.95 -6.29
C LEU A 57 -0.98 4.35 -6.80
N ASN A 58 -0.25 4.77 -7.84
CA ASN A 58 -0.32 6.13 -8.34
C ASN A 58 -1.68 6.46 -8.99
N ASN A 59 -2.29 5.51 -9.69
CA ASN A 59 -3.64 5.66 -10.22
C ASN A 59 -4.71 5.85 -9.13
N LYS A 60 -4.44 5.38 -7.90
CA LYS A 60 -5.35 5.53 -6.76
C LYS A 60 -5.25 6.89 -6.08
N ILE A 61 -4.06 7.49 -6.04
CA ILE A 61 -3.77 8.65 -5.18
C ILE A 61 -3.47 9.93 -5.95
N LEU A 62 -3.29 9.85 -7.27
CA LEU A 62 -2.99 11.00 -8.13
C LEU A 62 -4.18 11.37 -9.00
N LEU A 63 -4.23 12.63 -9.39
CA LEU A 63 -5.05 13.10 -10.50
C LEU A 63 -4.48 12.57 -11.82
N GLU A 64 -5.34 12.40 -12.82
CA GLU A 64 -4.95 11.85 -14.13
C GLU A 64 -3.80 12.62 -14.78
N GLU A 65 -3.85 13.95 -14.74
CA GLU A 65 -2.81 14.83 -15.30
C GLU A 65 -1.44 14.63 -14.63
N ASP A 66 -1.41 14.33 -13.33
CA ASP A 66 -0.18 14.05 -12.59
C ASP A 66 0.28 12.61 -12.77
N PHE A 67 -0.66 11.64 -12.89
CA PHE A 67 -0.35 10.26 -13.20
C PHE A 67 0.35 10.10 -14.57
N ILE A 68 -0.10 10.83 -15.59
CA ILE A 68 0.49 10.81 -16.93
C ILE A 68 1.98 11.18 -16.89
N LYS A 69 2.39 12.12 -16.03
CA LYS A 69 3.80 12.56 -15.91
C LYS A 69 4.74 11.45 -15.45
N ILE A 70 4.23 10.46 -14.70
CA ILE A 70 5.07 9.44 -14.05
C ILE A 70 4.77 8.01 -14.51
N LYS A 71 3.74 7.77 -15.30
CA LYS A 71 3.37 6.40 -15.76
C LYS A 71 4.51 5.66 -16.44
N ASP A 72 5.41 6.38 -17.11
CA ASP A 72 6.54 5.81 -17.86
C ASP A 72 7.85 5.78 -17.06
N THR A 73 7.76 5.97 -15.73
CA THR A 73 8.93 5.84 -14.84
C THR A 73 9.64 4.51 -15.05
N ASN A 74 10.95 4.56 -15.24
CA ASN A 74 11.75 3.36 -15.49
C ASN A 74 11.83 2.46 -14.25
N ILE A 75 12.06 1.16 -14.49
CA ILE A 75 12.08 0.15 -13.43
C ILE A 75 13.16 0.39 -12.38
N ARG A 76 14.30 0.95 -12.75
CA ARG A 76 15.40 1.26 -11.81
C ARG A 76 14.94 2.28 -10.76
N ASN A 77 14.24 3.33 -11.19
CA ASN A 77 13.70 4.35 -10.29
C ASN A 77 12.61 3.75 -9.39
N ILE A 78 11.71 2.92 -9.95
CA ILE A 78 10.68 2.24 -9.16
C ILE A 78 11.30 1.33 -8.09
N LYS A 79 12.35 0.57 -8.41
CA LYS A 79 13.09 -0.28 -7.44
C LYS A 79 13.59 0.54 -6.24
N ASN A 80 14.06 1.75 -6.46
CA ASN A 80 14.55 2.62 -5.38
C ASN A 80 13.44 3.11 -4.44
N LEU A 81 12.20 3.15 -4.92
CA LEU A 81 11.02 3.56 -4.13
C LEU A 81 10.48 2.41 -3.27
N VAL A 82 10.72 1.16 -3.65
CA VAL A 82 10.23 -0.02 -2.93
C VAL A 82 11.09 -0.27 -1.68
N SER A 83 10.43 -0.50 -0.54
CA SER A 83 11.05 -0.91 0.72
C SER A 83 11.35 -2.40 0.71
N HIS A 84 10.30 -3.18 0.51
CA HIS A 84 10.35 -4.64 0.43
C HIS A 84 9.10 -5.15 -0.29
N TYR A 85 9.09 -6.45 -0.57
CA TYR A 85 7.95 -7.14 -1.17
C TYR A 85 7.76 -8.51 -0.53
N GLN A 86 6.56 -9.05 -0.65
CA GLN A 86 6.22 -10.39 -0.18
C GLN A 86 5.54 -11.14 -1.32
N ILE A 87 6.01 -12.35 -1.61
CA ILE A 87 5.32 -13.27 -2.51
C ILE A 87 4.34 -14.06 -1.65
N VAL A 88 3.06 -13.94 -1.95
CA VAL A 88 1.99 -14.66 -1.25
C VAL A 88 1.88 -16.04 -1.90
N LYS A 89 2.06 -17.09 -1.11
CA LYS A 89 1.81 -18.45 -1.58
C LYS A 89 0.31 -18.68 -1.67
N ASN A 90 -0.16 -19.14 -2.81
CA ASN A 90 -1.52 -19.62 -2.95
C ASN A 90 -1.53 -21.13 -2.71
N ASP A 91 -2.31 -21.58 -1.73
CA ASP A 91 -2.54 -23.00 -1.46
C ASP A 91 -3.60 -23.61 -2.39
N ASP A 92 -4.30 -22.78 -3.18
CA ASP A 92 -5.32 -23.21 -4.13
C ASP A 92 -4.69 -23.68 -5.45
N GLU A 93 -4.89 -24.98 -5.79
CA GLU A 93 -4.40 -25.59 -7.04
C GLU A 93 -4.88 -24.88 -8.32
N LYS A 94 -6.07 -24.26 -8.28
CA LYS A 94 -6.63 -23.47 -9.40
C LYS A 94 -5.94 -22.13 -9.65
N MET A 95 -5.14 -21.64 -8.70
CA MET A 95 -4.36 -20.39 -8.82
C MET A 95 -2.86 -20.63 -9.08
N ASN A 96 -2.47 -21.82 -9.48
CA ASN A 96 -1.07 -22.13 -9.79
C ASN A 96 -0.49 -21.34 -10.97
N GLU A 97 -1.34 -20.67 -11.76
CA GLU A 97 -0.94 -19.86 -12.92
C GLU A 97 -0.66 -18.39 -12.56
N ILE A 98 -0.98 -17.95 -11.33
CA ILE A 98 -0.86 -16.55 -10.92
C ILE A 98 0.03 -16.44 -9.68
N SER A 99 1.00 -15.54 -9.74
CA SER A 99 1.76 -15.13 -8.57
C SER A 99 1.14 -13.87 -7.95
N LEU A 100 0.87 -13.93 -6.63
CA LEU A 100 0.40 -12.77 -5.86
C LEU A 100 1.57 -12.13 -5.13
N ILE A 101 1.68 -10.81 -5.24
CA ILE A 101 2.77 -10.04 -4.63
C ILE A 101 2.18 -8.84 -3.88
N ASN A 102 2.65 -8.64 -2.64
CA ASN A 102 2.41 -7.43 -1.88
C ASN A 102 3.65 -6.54 -1.97
N LEU A 103 3.46 -5.25 -2.24
CA LEU A 103 4.52 -4.26 -2.31
C LEU A 103 4.37 -3.21 -1.22
N PHE A 104 5.51 -2.84 -0.66
CA PHE A 104 5.64 -1.82 0.37
C PHE A 104 6.60 -0.74 -0.13
N PHE A 105 6.07 0.47 -0.38
CA PHE A 105 6.88 1.60 -0.82
C PHE A 105 7.41 2.39 0.38
N LYS A 106 8.60 2.98 0.23
CA LYS A 106 9.20 3.87 1.22
C LYS A 106 8.50 5.22 1.17
N ARG A 107 7.80 5.58 2.25
CA ARG A 107 7.01 6.81 2.30
C ARG A 107 7.84 8.05 2.00
N ASP A 108 8.98 8.21 2.64
CA ASP A 108 9.93 9.31 2.44
C ASP A 108 10.38 9.42 0.97
N LYS A 109 10.75 8.31 0.36
CA LYS A 109 11.18 8.26 -1.04
C LYS A 109 10.05 8.58 -2.01
N MET A 110 8.82 8.16 -1.70
CA MET A 110 7.65 8.50 -2.50
C MET A 110 7.36 10.00 -2.43
N TYR A 111 7.43 10.61 -1.25
CA TYR A 111 7.27 12.06 -1.10
C TYR A 111 8.35 12.84 -1.84
N ASP A 112 9.63 12.45 -1.72
CA ASP A 112 10.74 13.04 -2.46
C ASP A 112 10.52 12.91 -3.99
N PHE A 113 10.05 11.75 -4.43
CA PHE A 113 9.78 11.50 -5.85
C PHE A 113 8.65 12.38 -6.37
N TYR A 114 7.55 12.52 -5.64
CA TYR A 114 6.45 13.41 -6.03
C TYR A 114 6.87 14.87 -6.05
N SER A 115 7.59 15.32 -5.01
CA SER A 115 8.09 16.70 -4.94
C SER A 115 9.00 17.04 -6.13
N LYS A 116 9.96 16.16 -6.45
CA LYS A 116 10.90 16.35 -7.58
C LYS A 116 10.22 16.42 -8.95
N ASN A 117 9.07 15.76 -9.09
CA ASN A 117 8.32 15.72 -10.33
C ASN A 117 7.13 16.71 -10.36
N ASN A 118 7.01 17.58 -9.36
CA ASN A 118 5.89 18.50 -9.18
C ASN A 118 4.52 17.79 -9.26
N ILE A 119 4.40 16.66 -8.55
CA ILE A 119 3.20 15.83 -8.48
C ILE A 119 2.38 16.20 -7.26
N ARG A 120 1.10 16.49 -7.48
CA ARG A 120 0.12 16.65 -6.40
C ARG A 120 -0.46 15.29 -6.05
N TYR A 121 -0.51 14.94 -4.79
CA TYR A 121 -1.05 13.68 -4.32
C TYR A 121 -1.92 13.88 -3.08
N SER A 122 -2.84 12.94 -2.85
CA SER A 122 -3.64 12.90 -1.63
C SER A 122 -3.25 11.66 -0.82
N ASP A 123 -2.80 11.88 0.40
CA ASP A 123 -2.52 10.80 1.36
C ASP A 123 -3.71 10.52 2.29
N VAL A 124 -4.85 11.14 2.02
CA VAL A 124 -6.08 10.93 2.76
C VAL A 124 -6.72 9.63 2.27
N SER A 125 -6.82 8.63 3.13
CA SER A 125 -7.67 7.47 2.87
C SER A 125 -9.09 7.96 2.58
N VAL A 126 -9.68 7.47 1.48
CA VAL A 126 -11.03 7.87 1.04
C VAL A 126 -12.00 7.77 2.21
N LYS A 127 -12.37 8.90 2.80
CA LYS A 127 -13.49 8.97 3.72
C LYS A 127 -14.75 9.04 2.88
N ILE A 128 -15.71 8.18 3.17
CA ILE A 128 -17.03 8.25 2.55
C ILE A 128 -17.65 9.56 3.00
N VAL A 129 -17.74 10.53 2.09
CA VAL A 129 -18.47 11.78 2.35
C VAL A 129 -19.93 11.52 2.05
N LYS A 130 -20.76 11.49 3.10
CA LYS A 130 -22.22 11.48 2.96
C LYS A 130 -22.68 12.92 2.81
N ILE A 131 -23.14 13.30 1.64
CA ILE A 131 -23.79 14.59 1.39
C ILE A 131 -25.27 14.39 1.65
N LEU A 132 -25.81 15.07 2.68
CA LEU A 132 -27.23 15.17 2.93
C LEU A 132 -27.73 16.50 2.30
N PRO A 133 -28.52 16.47 1.22
CA PRO A 133 -29.14 17.67 0.69
C PRO A 133 -30.21 18.13 1.68
N VAL A 134 -30.07 19.36 2.21
CA VAL A 134 -31.10 20.01 3.02
C VAL A 134 -31.86 20.98 2.16
N LEU A 135 -33.13 20.70 1.90
CA LEU A 135 -34.07 21.62 1.26
C LEU A 135 -34.60 22.60 2.33
N ILE A 136 -34.19 23.86 2.25
CA ILE A 136 -34.77 24.95 3.03
C ILE A 136 -35.93 25.48 2.19
N LYS A 137 -37.14 25.32 2.70
CA LYS A 137 -38.37 25.94 2.13
C LYS A 137 -38.49 27.34 2.75
N GLU A 138 -38.45 28.40 1.90
CA GLU A 138 -38.83 29.77 2.27
C GLU A 138 -40.34 29.87 2.42
#